data_9ff8cfe24356951b8ab5a9514dfbe6e2
#
_entry.id   9ff8cfe24356951b8ab5a9514dfbe6e2
#
_cell.length_a   1.000
_cell.length_b   1.000
_cell.length_c   1.000
_cell.angle_alpha   90.00
_cell.angle_beta   90.00
_cell.angle_gamma   90.00
#
_symmetry.space_group_name_H-M   'P 1'
#
loop_
_entity.id
_entity.type
_entity.pdbx_description
1 polymer ?
#
loop_
_entity_poly.entity_id
_entity_poly.type
_entity_poly.pdbx_seq_one_letter_code
_entity_poly.pdbx_strand_id
1 'polypeptide(L)'
;LGVASNYYFRGVTQTGDSAAVSGGIDYGHDSGFYLGTWMSNVDFGGKEDVEVDGYAGFGNDIGDTGIGYDVSAWYYWYPGAGGDAQGGDIDYAEASGSLSWAWLTGTVAYTFWSELESDNKPRAFDEGDLYYSLGVDPGWSYEGFAPTAFIGHYEFDADGDCNACDLNYTHWGIGISKDAGDFGSFSVNYEQIDDANDFSDDDNPNFWLGWAKDF
;
A
#
# COMPACT_ATOMS: atom_id res chain seq x y z
N LEU A 1 -0.60 -15.93 -3.61
CA LEU A 1 -0.28 -16.23 -2.22
C LEU A 1 1.06 -15.61 -1.85
N GLY A 2 1.12 -14.96 -0.69
CA GLY A 2 2.33 -14.34 -0.16
C GLY A 2 2.60 -14.68 1.30
N VAL A 3 3.87 -14.65 1.67
CA VAL A 3 4.33 -14.69 3.06
C VAL A 3 5.45 -13.65 3.20
N ALA A 4 5.39 -12.83 4.24
CA ALA A 4 6.42 -11.84 4.50
C ALA A 4 6.80 -11.83 5.98
N SER A 5 8.00 -11.38 6.30
CA SER A 5 8.42 -11.21 7.70
C SER A 5 7.74 -10.02 8.38
N ASN A 6 7.19 -9.09 7.59
CA ASN A 6 6.37 -7.96 8.01
C ASN A 6 5.52 -7.49 6.82
N TYR A 7 4.38 -6.85 7.08
CA TYR A 7 3.58 -6.18 6.07
C TYR A 7 3.72 -4.67 6.23
N TYR A 8 4.30 -4.01 5.24
CA TYR A 8 4.38 -2.55 5.16
C TYR A 8 3.40 -2.01 4.13
N PHE A 9 2.60 -1.04 4.54
CA PHE A 9 1.76 -0.25 3.64
C PHE A 9 2.17 1.22 3.75
N ARG A 10 2.67 1.78 2.65
CA ARG A 10 3.14 3.17 2.58
C ARG A 10 4.11 3.56 3.71
N GLY A 11 5.07 2.67 4.02
CA GLY A 11 6.09 2.91 5.04
C GLY A 11 5.75 2.43 6.44
N VAL A 12 4.48 2.12 6.72
CA VAL A 12 3.99 1.77 8.07
C VAL A 12 3.71 0.28 8.17
N THR A 13 4.20 -0.34 9.26
CA THR A 13 3.90 -1.76 9.55
C THR A 13 2.40 -1.96 9.79
N GLN A 14 1.84 -2.98 9.17
CA GLN A 14 0.44 -3.37 9.34
C GLN A 14 0.29 -4.58 10.25
N THR A 15 1.39 -5.20 10.65
CA THR A 15 1.38 -6.43 11.46
C THR A 15 2.13 -6.28 12.79
N GLY A 16 2.37 -5.02 13.24
CA GLY A 16 3.11 -4.77 14.48
C GLY A 16 4.47 -5.47 14.49
N ASP A 17 5.21 -5.41 13.38
CA ASP A 17 6.51 -6.08 13.14
C ASP A 17 6.46 -7.61 13.19
N SER A 18 5.30 -8.19 12.95
CA SER A 18 5.10 -9.64 12.90
C SER A 18 4.94 -10.13 11.46
N ALA A 19 5.03 -11.45 11.27
CA ALA A 19 4.89 -12.05 9.95
C ALA A 19 3.48 -11.89 9.37
N ALA A 20 3.42 -11.68 8.06
CA ALA A 20 2.19 -11.61 7.28
C ALA A 20 2.02 -12.83 6.39
N VAL A 21 0.77 -13.27 6.24
CA VAL A 21 0.32 -14.23 5.24
C VAL A 21 -0.79 -13.57 4.45
N SER A 22 -0.60 -13.45 3.14
CA SER A 22 -1.55 -12.75 2.27
C SER A 22 -1.93 -13.59 1.06
N GLY A 23 -3.03 -13.23 0.43
CA GLY A 23 -3.45 -13.85 -0.82
C GLY A 23 -4.61 -13.10 -1.45
N GLY A 24 -4.81 -13.29 -2.75
CA GLY A 24 -5.86 -12.65 -3.52
C GLY A 24 -6.32 -13.46 -4.70
N ILE A 25 -7.37 -12.98 -5.34
CA ILE A 25 -7.90 -13.50 -6.60
C ILE A 25 -8.20 -12.32 -7.50
N ASP A 26 -7.64 -12.36 -8.70
CA ASP A 26 -7.80 -11.32 -9.72
C ASP A 26 -8.51 -11.86 -10.94
N TYR A 27 -9.36 -11.02 -11.51
CA TYR A 27 -9.95 -11.21 -12.83
C TYR A 27 -9.55 -10.07 -13.75
N GLY A 28 -8.93 -10.37 -14.86
CA GLY A 28 -8.60 -9.43 -15.93
C GLY A 28 -9.38 -9.72 -17.21
N HIS A 29 -9.82 -8.68 -17.88
CA HIS A 29 -10.52 -8.74 -19.16
C HIS A 29 -9.70 -8.05 -20.26
N ASP A 30 -9.74 -8.58 -21.48
CA ASP A 30 -8.97 -8.07 -22.64
C ASP A 30 -9.20 -6.59 -22.98
N SER A 31 -10.28 -5.99 -22.47
CA SER A 31 -10.53 -4.53 -22.61
C SER A 31 -9.62 -3.67 -21.75
N GLY A 32 -8.90 -4.24 -20.77
CA GLY A 32 -8.18 -3.53 -19.73
C GLY A 32 -8.93 -3.41 -18.41
N PHE A 33 -10.23 -3.81 -18.37
CA PHE A 33 -10.98 -3.87 -17.10
C PHE A 33 -10.47 -5.01 -16.22
N TYR A 34 -10.35 -4.77 -14.94
CA TYR A 34 -10.02 -5.80 -13.94
C TYR A 34 -10.80 -5.58 -12.64
N LEU A 35 -10.92 -6.64 -11.87
CA LEU A 35 -11.41 -6.60 -10.50
C LEU A 35 -10.71 -7.69 -9.69
N GLY A 36 -10.63 -7.50 -8.39
CA GLY A 36 -10.00 -8.49 -7.51
C GLY A 36 -10.36 -8.30 -6.06
N THR A 37 -9.83 -9.21 -5.27
CA THR A 37 -9.83 -9.12 -3.81
C THR A 37 -8.49 -9.60 -3.29
N TRP A 38 -8.04 -8.99 -2.22
CA TRP A 38 -6.82 -9.36 -1.52
C TRP A 38 -7.10 -9.41 -0.02
N MET A 39 -6.32 -10.17 0.74
CA MET A 39 -6.42 -10.25 2.19
C MET A 39 -5.07 -10.52 2.83
N SER A 40 -4.90 -10.03 4.05
CA SER A 40 -3.77 -10.32 4.93
C SER A 40 -4.18 -10.30 6.40
N ASN A 41 -3.40 -10.94 7.25
CA ASN A 41 -3.48 -10.63 8.67
C ASN A 41 -2.89 -9.24 8.95
N VAL A 42 -3.47 -8.55 9.92
CA VAL A 42 -3.02 -7.25 10.44
C VAL A 42 -3.00 -7.27 11.96
N ASP A 43 -2.30 -6.31 12.58
CA ASP A 43 -2.27 -6.09 14.04
C ASP A 43 -1.99 -4.61 14.31
N PHE A 44 -3.05 -3.87 14.59
CA PHE A 44 -2.98 -2.45 15.00
C PHE A 44 -3.12 -2.28 16.51
N GLY A 45 -3.06 -3.39 17.25
CA GLY A 45 -3.24 -3.40 18.71
C GLY A 45 -4.71 -3.34 19.17
N GLY A 46 -5.65 -3.45 18.22
CA GLY A 46 -7.10 -3.48 18.46
C GLY A 46 -7.69 -4.89 18.45
N LYS A 47 -8.82 -5.05 17.75
CA LYS A 47 -9.51 -6.34 17.56
C LYS A 47 -9.48 -6.81 16.11
N GLU A 48 -9.00 -5.95 15.24
CA GLU A 48 -8.78 -6.24 13.84
C GLU A 48 -7.59 -7.20 13.69
N ASP A 49 -7.86 -8.37 13.14
CA ASP A 49 -6.85 -9.39 12.89
C ASP A 49 -6.64 -9.62 11.38
N VAL A 50 -7.53 -9.07 10.55
CA VAL A 50 -7.56 -9.31 9.09
C VAL A 50 -7.94 -8.03 8.35
N GLU A 51 -7.24 -7.76 7.25
CA GLU A 51 -7.61 -6.81 6.22
C GLU A 51 -8.14 -7.58 5.00
N VAL A 52 -9.21 -7.11 4.41
CA VAL A 52 -9.79 -7.63 3.18
C VAL A 52 -10.08 -6.49 2.23
N ASP A 53 -9.45 -6.51 1.07
CA ASP A 53 -9.61 -5.49 0.05
C ASP A 53 -10.48 -5.99 -1.10
N GLY A 54 -11.34 -5.11 -1.59
CA GLY A 54 -12.03 -5.29 -2.85
C GLY A 54 -11.66 -4.14 -3.79
N TYR A 55 -11.29 -4.45 -5.02
CA TYR A 55 -10.90 -3.43 -5.98
C TYR A 55 -11.39 -3.71 -7.39
N ALA A 56 -11.53 -2.65 -8.16
CA ALA A 56 -11.79 -2.70 -9.58
C ALA A 56 -11.10 -1.53 -10.29
N GLY A 57 -10.69 -1.74 -11.53
CA GLY A 57 -10.00 -0.71 -12.28
C GLY A 57 -10.00 -0.96 -13.78
N PHE A 58 -9.34 -0.04 -14.45
CA PHE A 58 -9.14 -0.07 -15.89
C PHE A 58 -7.76 0.46 -16.23
N GLY A 59 -6.95 -0.37 -16.87
CA GLY A 59 -5.61 -0.02 -17.31
C GLY A 59 -5.40 -0.34 -18.79
N ASN A 60 -4.64 0.50 -19.48
CA ASN A 60 -4.28 0.27 -20.88
C ASN A 60 -3.09 1.14 -21.30
N ASP A 61 -2.61 0.96 -22.52
CA ASP A 61 -1.62 1.83 -23.14
C ASP A 61 -2.27 3.00 -23.89
N ILE A 62 -1.59 4.14 -23.92
CA ILE A 62 -2.00 5.31 -24.69
C ILE A 62 -1.44 5.19 -26.12
N GLY A 63 -2.16 4.48 -26.98
CA GLY A 63 -1.73 4.24 -28.35
C GLY A 63 -0.32 3.63 -28.41
N ASP A 64 0.51 4.14 -29.31
CA ASP A 64 1.89 3.67 -29.52
C ASP A 64 2.93 4.54 -28.78
N THR A 65 2.54 5.24 -27.73
CA THR A 65 3.42 6.19 -27.00
C THR A 65 4.39 5.50 -26.05
N GLY A 66 4.12 4.25 -25.67
CA GLY A 66 4.83 3.55 -24.60
C GLY A 66 4.45 4.07 -23.20
N ILE A 67 3.36 4.83 -23.08
CA ILE A 67 2.81 5.29 -21.82
C ILE A 67 1.61 4.40 -21.47
N GLY A 68 1.69 3.73 -20.33
CA GLY A 68 0.58 3.03 -19.72
C GLY A 68 -0.16 3.94 -18.74
N TYR A 69 -1.45 3.69 -18.55
CA TYR A 69 -2.25 4.32 -17.51
C TYR A 69 -3.10 3.29 -16.80
N ASP A 70 -3.43 3.57 -15.56
CA ASP A 70 -4.37 2.82 -14.74
C ASP A 70 -5.23 3.78 -13.92
N VAL A 71 -6.51 3.45 -13.75
CA VAL A 71 -7.41 4.12 -12.82
C VAL A 71 -8.20 3.05 -12.08
N SER A 72 -8.27 3.15 -10.76
CA SER A 72 -8.90 2.13 -9.92
C SER A 72 -9.59 2.73 -8.71
N ALA A 73 -10.47 1.93 -8.12
CA ALA A 73 -11.09 2.18 -6.82
C ALA A 73 -10.85 0.96 -5.93
N TRP A 74 -10.56 1.25 -4.68
CA TRP A 74 -10.20 0.29 -3.65
C TRP A 74 -11.11 0.51 -2.45
N TYR A 75 -11.56 -0.59 -1.82
CA TYR A 75 -12.26 -0.61 -0.55
C TYR A 75 -11.47 -1.50 0.41
N TYR A 76 -11.05 -0.93 1.53
CA TYR A 76 -10.29 -1.59 2.58
C TYR A 76 -11.26 -1.90 3.73
N TRP A 77 -11.43 -3.17 4.00
CA TRP A 77 -12.35 -3.67 5.02
C TRP A 77 -11.58 -4.39 6.12
N TYR A 78 -11.83 -4.00 7.35
CA TYR A 78 -11.20 -4.56 8.55
C TYR A 78 -12.23 -5.29 9.42
N PRO A 79 -12.56 -6.58 9.11
CA PRO A 79 -13.53 -7.35 9.88
C PRO A 79 -13.13 -7.44 11.35
N GLY A 80 -14.03 -7.02 12.24
CA GLY A 80 -13.78 -7.03 13.70
C GLY A 80 -13.20 -5.75 14.26
N ALA A 81 -12.75 -4.80 13.41
CA ALA A 81 -12.63 -3.41 13.83
C ALA A 81 -14.02 -2.92 14.27
N GLY A 82 -14.06 -2.07 15.25
CA GLY A 82 -15.36 -1.64 15.78
C GLY A 82 -15.73 -2.34 17.07
N GLY A 83 -15.92 -1.55 18.07
CA GLY A 83 -16.38 -1.94 19.41
C GLY A 83 -15.62 -1.20 20.48
N ASP A 84 -16.31 -0.37 21.12
CA ASP A 84 -16.27 0.27 22.45
C ASP A 84 -14.94 0.69 23.10
N ALA A 85 -13.79 0.21 22.67
CA ALA A 85 -12.53 0.51 23.35
C ALA A 85 -11.51 1.30 22.50
N GLN A 86 -11.63 1.29 21.17
CA GLN A 86 -10.61 1.88 20.26
C GLN A 86 -11.18 2.78 19.14
N GLY A 87 -12.47 3.06 19.11
CA GLY A 87 -12.98 4.17 18.30
C GLY A 87 -13.62 3.83 16.96
N GLY A 88 -14.41 2.78 16.84
CA GLY A 88 -15.28 2.56 15.68
C GLY A 88 -14.67 1.73 14.57
N ASP A 89 -15.38 1.60 13.47
CA ASP A 89 -14.91 0.94 12.25
C ASP A 89 -13.81 1.79 11.60
N ILE A 90 -12.86 1.16 10.93
CA ILE A 90 -11.71 1.82 10.29
C ILE A 90 -11.68 1.59 8.78
N ASP A 91 -12.81 1.21 8.21
CA ASP A 91 -12.96 0.96 6.79
C ASP A 91 -12.84 2.27 5.99
N TYR A 92 -12.21 2.21 4.85
CA TYR A 92 -12.08 3.37 3.98
C TYR A 92 -12.02 2.97 2.50
N ALA A 93 -12.18 3.95 1.61
CA ALA A 93 -12.12 3.74 0.18
C ALA A 93 -11.29 4.82 -0.51
N GLU A 94 -10.49 4.38 -1.47
CA GLU A 94 -9.62 5.24 -2.27
C GLU A 94 -9.92 5.12 -3.76
N ALA A 95 -9.74 6.23 -4.48
CA ALA A 95 -9.58 6.26 -5.91
C ALA A 95 -8.11 6.50 -6.25
N SER A 96 -7.55 5.71 -7.16
CA SER A 96 -6.16 5.85 -7.55
C SER A 96 -6.02 6.01 -9.07
N GLY A 97 -4.96 6.69 -9.47
CA GLY A 97 -4.56 6.82 -10.86
C GLY A 97 -3.06 6.74 -11.01
N SER A 98 -2.57 6.03 -12.01
CA SER A 98 -1.15 5.95 -12.30
C SER A 98 -0.84 6.16 -13.78
N LEU A 99 0.37 6.62 -14.04
CA LEU A 99 0.99 6.68 -15.37
C LEU A 99 2.35 5.98 -15.31
N SER A 100 2.59 5.12 -16.26
CA SER A 100 3.86 4.42 -16.41
C SER A 100 4.53 4.78 -17.74
N TRP A 101 5.84 4.99 -17.72
CA TRP A 101 6.64 5.19 -18.92
C TRP A 101 8.02 4.58 -18.71
N ALA A 102 8.41 3.69 -19.63
CA ALA A 102 9.64 2.91 -19.55
C ALA A 102 9.75 2.16 -18.19
N TRP A 103 10.56 2.66 -17.29
CA TRP A 103 10.86 2.07 -15.98
C TRP A 103 10.34 2.93 -14.81
N LEU A 104 9.58 3.98 -15.10
CA LEU A 104 9.00 4.88 -14.11
C LEU A 104 7.49 4.68 -14.01
N THR A 105 6.96 4.72 -12.80
CA THR A 105 5.51 4.76 -12.54
C THR A 105 5.22 5.82 -11.49
N GLY A 106 4.42 6.81 -11.86
CA GLY A 106 3.87 7.79 -10.93
C GLY A 106 2.45 7.42 -10.55
N THR A 107 2.11 7.48 -9.27
CA THR A 107 0.78 7.13 -8.74
C THR A 107 0.27 8.25 -7.83
N VAL A 108 -1.05 8.49 -7.88
CA VAL A 108 -1.78 9.33 -6.92
C VAL A 108 -2.97 8.54 -6.44
N ALA A 109 -3.21 8.53 -5.13
CA ALA A 109 -4.42 7.98 -4.52
C ALA A 109 -5.08 9.04 -3.63
N TYR A 110 -6.42 9.01 -3.59
CA TYR A 110 -7.25 9.94 -2.83
C TYR A 110 -8.28 9.16 -2.04
N THR A 111 -8.31 9.35 -0.73
CA THR A 111 -9.34 8.77 0.14
C THR A 111 -10.63 9.58 -0.02
N PHE A 112 -11.64 9.00 -0.67
CA PHE A 112 -12.90 9.68 -0.95
C PHE A 112 -14.03 9.29 -0.01
N TRP A 113 -13.82 8.31 0.83
CA TRP A 113 -14.77 7.85 1.84
C TRP A 113 -14.03 7.14 2.98
N SER A 114 -14.47 7.37 4.19
CA SER A 114 -13.95 6.73 5.40
C SER A 114 -15.09 6.54 6.41
N GLU A 115 -15.08 5.44 7.14
CA GLU A 115 -16.00 5.15 8.24
C GLU A 115 -15.45 5.64 9.59
N LEU A 116 -14.25 6.22 9.59
CA LEU A 116 -13.64 6.78 10.77
C LEU A 116 -14.50 7.93 11.32
N GLU A 117 -15.26 7.67 12.39
CA GLU A 117 -16.01 8.73 13.07
C GLU A 117 -15.05 9.71 13.74
N SER A 118 -15.08 10.95 13.27
CA SER A 118 -14.26 12.06 13.75
C SER A 118 -14.70 12.53 15.14
N ASP A 119 -14.19 11.91 16.17
CA ASP A 119 -14.27 12.42 17.55
C ASP A 119 -13.21 13.49 17.84
N ASN A 120 -13.01 14.46 16.93
CA ASN A 120 -12.02 15.56 17.04
C ASN A 120 -10.56 15.10 17.22
N LYS A 121 -10.18 13.97 16.67
CA LYS A 121 -8.77 13.55 16.59
C LYS A 121 -8.35 13.45 15.14
N PRO A 122 -7.23 14.05 14.77
CA PRO A 122 -6.65 13.82 13.45
C PRO A 122 -6.36 12.33 13.28
N ARG A 123 -6.77 11.77 12.15
CA ARG A 123 -6.61 10.35 11.84
C ARG A 123 -6.08 10.18 10.44
N ALA A 124 -5.29 9.15 10.23
CA ALA A 124 -4.89 8.68 8.92
C ALA A 124 -6.05 7.93 8.25
N PHE A 125 -6.07 7.93 6.93
CA PHE A 125 -7.08 7.28 6.08
C PHE A 125 -8.48 7.87 6.21
N ASP A 126 -8.55 9.18 6.49
CA ASP A 126 -9.79 9.94 6.49
C ASP A 126 -10.10 10.54 5.10
N GLU A 127 -11.35 10.96 4.91
CA GLU A 127 -11.77 11.61 3.66
C GLU A 127 -10.95 12.89 3.44
N GLY A 128 -10.33 13.00 2.26
CA GLY A 128 -9.47 14.12 1.90
C GLY A 128 -7.99 13.77 1.80
N ASP A 129 -7.56 12.68 2.41
CA ASP A 129 -6.16 12.26 2.40
C ASP A 129 -5.65 11.97 0.99
N LEU A 130 -4.43 12.40 0.71
CA LEU A 130 -3.74 12.23 -0.56
C LEU A 130 -2.43 11.46 -0.37
N TYR A 131 -2.23 10.46 -1.21
CA TYR A 131 -0.95 9.78 -1.35
C TYR A 131 -0.43 9.90 -2.78
N TYR A 132 0.87 10.18 -2.94
CA TYR A 132 1.50 10.15 -4.24
C TYR A 132 2.89 9.51 -4.17
N SER A 133 3.24 8.78 -5.22
CA SER A 133 4.52 8.07 -5.28
C SER A 133 5.13 8.05 -6.67
N LEU A 134 6.43 7.84 -6.69
CA LEU A 134 7.20 7.54 -7.88
C LEU A 134 7.97 6.25 -7.67
N GLY A 135 7.65 5.25 -8.47
CA GLY A 135 8.31 3.94 -8.50
C GLY A 135 9.28 3.81 -9.65
N VAL A 136 10.31 3.03 -9.43
CA VAL A 136 11.35 2.67 -10.39
C VAL A 136 11.43 1.15 -10.47
N ASP A 137 11.06 0.60 -11.63
CA ASP A 137 11.27 -0.81 -11.98
C ASP A 137 11.94 -0.85 -13.36
N PRO A 138 13.25 -1.13 -13.43
CA PRO A 138 13.96 -1.13 -14.70
C PRO A 138 13.48 -2.19 -15.70
N GLY A 139 12.65 -3.15 -15.29
CA GLY A 139 12.13 -4.21 -16.15
C GLY A 139 13.19 -5.20 -16.64
N TRP A 140 14.39 -5.15 -16.07
CA TRP A 140 15.46 -6.08 -16.36
C TRP A 140 15.88 -6.85 -15.11
N SER A 141 16.34 -8.06 -15.31
CA SER A 141 16.95 -8.86 -14.26
C SER A 141 18.33 -9.35 -14.67
N TYR A 142 19.21 -9.47 -13.71
CA TYR A 142 20.51 -10.13 -13.87
C TYR A 142 20.54 -11.42 -13.06
N GLU A 143 20.69 -12.53 -13.74
CA GLU A 143 20.62 -13.88 -13.13
C GLU A 143 19.34 -14.11 -12.31
N GLY A 144 18.22 -13.50 -12.74
CA GLY A 144 16.91 -13.56 -12.07
C GLY A 144 16.75 -12.60 -10.90
N PHE A 145 17.74 -11.74 -10.61
CA PHE A 145 17.61 -10.66 -9.62
C PHE A 145 17.10 -9.40 -10.28
N ALA A 146 16.00 -8.84 -9.79
CA ALA A 146 15.36 -7.62 -10.28
C ALA A 146 15.33 -6.56 -9.18
N PRO A 147 16.00 -5.40 -9.36
CA PRO A 147 15.96 -4.32 -8.38
C PRO A 147 14.73 -3.45 -8.57
N THR A 148 14.24 -2.86 -7.49
CA THR A 148 13.19 -1.85 -7.48
C THR A 148 13.55 -0.73 -6.50
N ALA A 149 12.96 0.45 -6.69
CA ALA A 149 13.05 1.55 -5.74
C ALA A 149 11.79 2.41 -5.83
N PHE A 150 11.45 3.11 -4.77
CA PHE A 150 10.34 4.05 -4.77
C PHE A 150 10.57 5.17 -3.75
N ILE A 151 9.83 6.25 -3.94
CA ILE A 151 9.59 7.30 -2.96
C ILE A 151 8.11 7.62 -2.97
N GLY A 152 7.52 7.82 -1.79
CA GLY A 152 6.13 8.21 -1.61
C GLY A 152 5.99 9.31 -0.58
N HIS A 153 4.91 10.06 -0.70
CA HIS A 153 4.53 11.08 0.27
C HIS A 153 3.04 10.95 0.59
N TYR A 154 2.73 11.01 1.87
CA TYR A 154 1.38 10.99 2.37
C TYR A 154 1.05 12.38 2.94
N GLU A 155 -0.03 12.99 2.42
CA GLU A 155 -0.56 14.28 2.83
C GLU A 155 -1.94 14.02 3.45
N PHE A 156 -2.08 14.22 4.74
CA PHE A 156 -3.30 14.03 5.49
C PHE A 156 -4.09 15.33 5.56
N ASP A 157 -5.39 15.28 5.27
CA ASP A 157 -6.29 16.43 5.35
C ASP A 157 -6.34 16.99 6.79
N ALA A 158 -6.21 16.13 7.78
CA ALA A 158 -6.20 16.48 9.18
C ALA A 158 -4.88 17.06 9.70
N ASP A 159 -3.84 17.19 8.86
CA ASP A 159 -2.56 17.75 9.28
C ASP A 159 -2.70 19.22 9.71
N GLY A 160 -2.17 19.54 10.89
CA GLY A 160 -2.27 20.90 11.46
C GLY A 160 -3.59 21.26 12.16
N ASP A 161 -4.62 20.42 12.10
CA ASP A 161 -5.92 20.67 12.74
C ASP A 161 -5.88 20.55 14.26
N CYS A 162 -4.94 19.85 14.82
CA CYS A 162 -4.64 19.89 16.24
C CYS A 162 -3.43 20.80 16.51
N ASN A 163 -3.34 21.39 17.70
CA ASN A 163 -2.19 22.22 18.12
C ASN A 163 -0.93 21.34 18.23
N ALA A 164 -0.20 21.17 17.14
CA ALA A 164 1.03 20.39 16.97
C ALA A 164 0.85 18.99 16.35
N CYS A 165 -0.21 18.71 15.61
CA CYS A 165 -0.23 17.55 14.74
C CYS A 165 0.68 17.76 13.53
N ASP A 166 1.61 16.86 13.35
CA ASP A 166 2.43 16.70 12.16
C ASP A 166 2.24 15.26 11.68
N LEU A 167 1.33 15.08 10.72
CA LEU A 167 0.94 13.75 10.23
C LEU A 167 1.58 13.41 8.89
N ASN A 168 1.87 14.44 8.08
CA ASN A 168 2.43 14.27 6.76
C ASN A 168 3.82 13.65 6.83
N TYR A 169 4.09 12.69 5.95
CA TYR A 169 5.40 12.07 5.91
C TYR A 169 5.81 11.68 4.49
N THR A 170 7.12 11.54 4.32
CA THR A 170 7.74 10.96 3.13
C THR A 170 8.37 9.63 3.52
N HIS A 171 8.19 8.63 2.67
CA HIS A 171 8.88 7.35 2.82
C HIS A 171 9.54 6.95 1.51
N TRP A 172 10.53 6.10 1.60
CA TRP A 172 11.22 5.56 0.44
C TRP A 172 11.71 4.14 0.70
N GLY A 173 11.91 3.41 -0.35
CA GLY A 173 12.39 2.05 -0.21
C GLY A 173 13.14 1.57 -1.44
N ILE A 174 13.91 0.52 -1.21
CA ILE A 174 14.58 -0.25 -2.24
C ILE A 174 14.31 -1.74 -2.03
N GLY A 175 14.17 -2.47 -3.12
CA GLY A 175 13.94 -3.90 -3.09
C GLY A 175 14.83 -4.62 -4.09
N ILE A 176 15.06 -5.89 -3.81
CA ILE A 176 15.60 -6.82 -4.79
C ILE A 176 14.80 -8.11 -4.70
N SER A 177 14.27 -8.56 -5.82
CA SER A 177 13.56 -9.82 -5.92
C SER A 177 14.37 -10.85 -6.70
N LYS A 178 14.10 -12.12 -6.44
CA LYS A 178 14.68 -13.29 -7.12
C LYS A 178 13.56 -14.18 -7.58
N ASP A 179 13.38 -14.28 -8.89
CA ASP A 179 12.53 -15.30 -9.50
C ASP A 179 13.17 -16.69 -9.32
N ALA A 180 12.44 -17.62 -8.70
CA ALA A 180 12.81 -19.01 -8.48
C ALA A 180 11.93 -19.98 -9.29
N GLY A 181 11.29 -19.52 -10.36
CA GLY A 181 10.45 -20.29 -11.27
C GLY A 181 9.26 -20.91 -10.55
N ASP A 182 9.11 -22.22 -10.63
CA ASP A 182 7.98 -22.95 -10.01
C ASP A 182 7.88 -22.78 -8.48
N PHE A 183 8.91 -22.26 -7.84
CA PHE A 183 8.93 -21.98 -6.39
C PHE A 183 8.45 -20.57 -6.05
N GLY A 184 8.09 -19.74 -7.04
CA GLY A 184 7.68 -18.37 -6.84
C GLY A 184 8.86 -17.38 -6.80
N SER A 185 8.65 -16.23 -6.19
CA SER A 185 9.63 -15.14 -6.09
C SER A 185 9.96 -14.84 -4.63
N PHE A 186 11.23 -14.60 -4.34
CA PHE A 186 11.72 -14.16 -3.03
C PHE A 186 12.18 -12.71 -3.13
N SER A 187 11.97 -11.92 -2.07
CA SER A 187 12.43 -10.54 -2.03
C SER A 187 13.10 -10.18 -0.72
N VAL A 188 14.03 -9.23 -0.80
CA VAL A 188 14.60 -8.51 0.34
C VAL A 188 14.32 -7.04 0.11
N ASN A 189 13.73 -6.39 1.10
CA ASN A 189 13.28 -5.03 1.00
C ASN A 189 13.82 -4.21 2.17
N TYR A 190 14.06 -2.95 1.88
CA TYR A 190 14.39 -1.91 2.83
C TYR A 190 13.41 -0.78 2.63
N GLU A 191 12.87 -0.26 3.72
CA GLU A 191 11.94 0.86 3.71
C GLU A 191 12.20 1.75 4.92
N GLN A 192 12.03 3.05 4.74
CA GLN A 192 12.24 4.05 5.77
C GLN A 192 11.29 5.23 5.57
N ILE A 193 10.74 5.72 6.68
CA ILE A 193 10.07 7.01 6.76
C ILE A 193 11.13 8.07 7.07
N ASP A 194 11.09 9.20 6.35
CA ASP A 194 11.89 10.37 6.64
C ASP A 194 11.11 11.29 7.59
N ASP A 195 11.71 11.68 8.69
CA ASP A 195 11.15 12.48 9.76
C ASP A 195 10.00 11.78 10.51
N ALA A 196 10.31 11.24 11.70
CA ALA A 196 9.29 10.77 12.63
C ALA A 196 8.29 11.90 12.92
N ASN A 197 7.02 11.55 12.87
CA ASN A 197 5.91 12.46 13.10
C ASN A 197 4.90 11.87 14.07
N ASP A 198 3.77 12.56 14.30
CA ASP A 198 2.74 12.08 15.23
C ASP A 198 2.01 10.81 14.76
N PHE A 199 2.15 10.46 13.46
CA PHE A 199 1.56 9.25 12.90
C PHE A 199 2.50 8.03 13.03
N SER A 200 3.81 8.24 12.91
CA SER A 200 4.81 7.18 13.03
C SER A 200 6.01 7.65 13.81
N ASP A 201 6.23 7.06 14.97
CA ASP A 201 7.43 7.28 15.79
C ASP A 201 8.67 6.57 15.25
N ASP A 202 8.54 5.78 14.16
CA ASP A 202 9.57 4.89 13.67
C ASP A 202 10.27 5.46 12.43
N ASP A 203 11.32 6.25 12.68
CA ASP A 203 12.30 6.68 11.69
C ASP A 203 13.43 5.64 11.46
N ASN A 204 13.31 4.45 12.06
CA ASN A 204 14.30 3.40 11.93
C ASN A 204 14.26 2.73 10.54
N PRO A 205 15.41 2.24 10.08
CA PRO A 205 15.46 1.47 8.86
C PRO A 205 14.79 0.10 9.02
N ASN A 206 13.81 -0.19 8.19
CA ASN A 206 13.03 -1.40 8.22
C ASN A 206 13.47 -2.38 7.13
N PHE A 207 13.83 -3.60 7.51
CA PHE A 207 14.17 -4.68 6.59
C PHE A 207 13.14 -5.80 6.70
N TRP A 208 12.63 -6.23 5.54
CA TRP A 208 11.71 -7.36 5.51
C TRP A 208 11.95 -8.28 4.32
N LEU A 209 11.58 -9.54 4.52
CA LEU A 209 11.70 -10.59 3.53
C LEU A 209 10.31 -10.96 3.02
N GLY A 210 10.20 -11.21 1.73
CA GLY A 210 8.96 -11.65 1.11
C GLY A 210 9.16 -12.91 0.28
N TRP A 211 8.07 -13.67 0.18
CA TRP A 211 7.88 -14.74 -0.78
C TRP A 211 6.49 -14.61 -1.38
N ALA A 212 6.38 -14.74 -2.69
CA ALA A 212 5.11 -14.70 -3.40
C ALA A 212 5.05 -15.75 -4.50
N LYS A 213 3.85 -16.27 -4.76
CA LYS A 213 3.60 -17.20 -5.86
C LYS A 213 2.18 -17.04 -6.42
N ASP A 214 2.09 -16.95 -7.74
CA ASP A 214 0.86 -17.01 -8.52
C ASP A 214 0.57 -18.45 -8.97
N PHE A 215 -0.73 -18.79 -9.12
CA PHE A 215 -1.21 -20.14 -9.47
C PHE A 215 -2.14 -20.12 -10.67
#